data_ab680908d5fa1968e62db99e5121e2b4
#
_entry.id   ab680908d5fa1968e62db99e5121e2b4
#
_cell.length_a   1.000
_cell.length_b   1.000
_cell.length_c   1.000
_cell.angle_alpha   90.00
_cell.angle_beta   90.00
_cell.angle_gamma   90.00
#
_symmetry.space_group_name_H-M   'P 1'
#
loop_
_entity.id
_entity.type
_entity.pdbx_description
1 polymer ?
#
loop_
_entity_poly.entity_id
_entity_poly.type
_entity_poly.pdbx_seq_one_letter_code
_entity_poly.pdbx_strand_id
1 'polypeptide(L)'
;MARTLPARAEVDARFTWDAASVFPDEAAWDSALETVLARLPDLAEFKGHLGDSPDTLADWFDATERLQRLFGKLTVYSTMSYSVDVTNQVGVARTDRTRTAAAQLGAAMSFALPEMIAIGFPRLREWVAKSPRLAHLGHYFDRLERLQSHVRSPEVEEILTQVSDPLASAISAHSVLANADMKFPPAVGVEGTEEVAQGTIGALLTSPDPSIRRTAYESYADAHLALQNTMATSLAAGIKRDVFYARARGYASSLRAALEQAFIPPEVFHNIIQAFRANLGTWHRYWRLRRQTLGLDVLKAHDTRAPLQDFRLQVPYEQAVEWVAAGVAPLGEEYVRTLRKGALEQRWVDVYPNKGKRMGAFSTGVPDT
;
A
#
# COMPACT_ATOMS: atom_id res chain seq x y z
N MET A 1 18.38 -30.25 6.76
CA MET A 1 18.63 -29.03 7.56
C MET A 1 17.44 -28.10 7.34
N ALA A 2 16.90 -27.52 8.39
CA ALA A 2 15.80 -26.54 8.27
C ALA A 2 16.25 -25.37 7.39
N ARG A 3 15.47 -25.02 6.36
CA ARG A 3 15.68 -23.79 5.58
C ARG A 3 15.22 -22.60 6.42
N THR A 4 16.17 -21.89 7.02
CA THR A 4 15.89 -20.67 7.77
C THR A 4 16.00 -19.45 6.85
N LEU A 5 15.16 -18.44 7.11
CA LEU A 5 15.27 -17.17 6.41
C LEU A 5 16.56 -16.43 6.82
N PRO A 6 17.28 -15.82 5.88
CA PRO A 6 18.45 -15.00 6.20
C PRO A 6 18.05 -13.75 6.98
N ALA A 7 18.95 -13.21 7.78
CA ALA A 7 18.81 -11.85 8.29
C ALA A 7 18.93 -10.84 7.14
N ARG A 8 18.38 -9.63 7.30
CA ARG A 8 18.43 -8.59 6.24
C ARG A 8 19.85 -8.32 5.74
N ALA A 9 20.82 -8.26 6.64
CA ALA A 9 22.23 -8.00 6.31
C ALA A 9 22.93 -9.14 5.55
N GLU A 10 22.33 -10.34 5.53
CA GLU A 10 22.86 -11.53 4.83
C GLU A 10 22.32 -11.64 3.40
N VAL A 11 21.32 -10.81 3.01
CA VAL A 11 20.79 -10.80 1.66
C VAL A 11 21.77 -10.10 0.72
N ASP A 12 22.13 -10.75 -0.39
CA ASP A 12 22.99 -10.14 -1.42
C ASP A 12 22.39 -8.81 -1.90
N ALA A 13 23.20 -7.75 -1.87
CA ALA A 13 22.80 -6.39 -2.23
C ALA A 13 22.17 -6.29 -3.62
N ARG A 14 22.55 -7.15 -4.57
CA ARG A 14 21.95 -7.21 -5.92
C ARG A 14 20.45 -7.49 -5.91
N PHE A 15 19.96 -8.14 -4.88
CA PHE A 15 18.55 -8.50 -4.73
C PHE A 15 17.81 -7.61 -3.73
N THR A 16 18.40 -6.49 -3.36
CA THR A 16 17.80 -5.48 -2.48
C THR A 16 17.60 -4.21 -3.26
N TRP A 17 16.52 -3.49 -2.96
CA TRP A 17 16.33 -2.15 -3.55
C TRP A 17 17.37 -1.15 -3.01
N ASP A 18 17.63 -0.10 -3.80
CA ASP A 18 18.59 0.95 -3.45
C ASP A 18 17.89 2.14 -2.79
N ALA A 19 17.75 2.08 -1.47
CA ALA A 19 17.19 3.20 -0.71
C ALA A 19 18.07 4.47 -0.77
N ALA A 20 19.39 4.31 -0.96
CA ALA A 20 20.31 5.43 -1.06
C ALA A 20 20.10 6.28 -2.33
N SER A 21 19.43 5.74 -3.36
CA SER A 21 19.00 6.52 -4.53
C SER A 21 17.94 7.58 -4.21
N VAL A 22 17.16 7.40 -3.12
CA VAL A 22 16.15 8.36 -2.67
C VAL A 22 16.74 9.37 -1.69
N PHE A 23 17.42 8.88 -0.64
CA PHE A 23 18.22 9.66 0.30
C PHE A 23 19.52 8.92 0.60
N PRO A 24 20.68 9.58 0.48
CA PRO A 24 21.98 8.92 0.65
C PRO A 24 22.17 8.36 2.06
N ASP A 25 21.58 8.99 3.06
CA ASP A 25 21.67 8.59 4.46
C ASP A 25 20.49 9.16 5.29
N GLU A 26 20.50 8.84 6.58
CA GLU A 26 19.47 9.27 7.52
C GLU A 26 19.53 10.79 7.78
N ALA A 27 20.71 11.39 7.79
CA ALA A 27 20.86 12.82 8.01
C ALA A 27 20.25 13.64 6.88
N ALA A 28 20.38 13.19 5.64
CA ALA A 28 19.71 13.81 4.48
C ALA A 28 18.19 13.70 4.56
N TRP A 29 17.67 12.56 5.02
CA TRP A 29 16.24 12.37 5.27
C TRP A 29 15.74 13.30 6.40
N ASP A 30 16.48 13.40 7.51
CA ASP A 30 16.14 14.29 8.64
C ASP A 30 16.08 15.76 8.19
N SER A 31 17.10 16.22 7.46
CA SER A 31 17.15 17.59 6.93
C SER A 31 15.99 17.90 5.97
N ALA A 32 15.60 16.92 5.14
CA ALA A 32 14.45 17.06 4.26
C ALA A 32 13.14 17.14 5.05
N LEU A 33 12.98 16.36 6.11
CA LEU A 33 11.82 16.42 7.00
C LEU A 33 11.72 17.78 7.69
N GLU A 34 12.83 18.29 8.23
CA GLU A 34 12.91 19.63 8.83
C GLU A 34 12.52 20.71 7.80
N THR A 35 13.00 20.59 6.56
CA THR A 35 12.63 21.48 5.47
C THR A 35 11.11 21.49 5.20
N VAL A 36 10.49 20.30 5.16
CA VAL A 36 9.03 20.21 4.97
C VAL A 36 8.31 20.91 6.12
N LEU A 37 8.67 20.59 7.37
CA LEU A 37 8.00 21.16 8.55
C LEU A 37 8.18 22.68 8.65
N ALA A 38 9.36 23.21 8.32
CA ALA A 38 9.66 24.64 8.33
C ALA A 38 8.86 25.43 7.27
N ARG A 39 8.39 24.76 6.20
CA ARG A 39 7.61 25.37 5.11
C ARG A 39 6.10 25.31 5.31
N LEU A 40 5.60 24.63 6.33
CA LEU A 40 4.15 24.55 6.59
C LEU A 40 3.51 25.93 6.85
N PRO A 41 4.15 26.88 7.59
CA PRO A 41 3.60 28.22 7.73
C PRO A 41 3.45 28.99 6.42
N ASP A 42 4.37 28.81 5.44
CA ASP A 42 4.28 29.44 4.12
C ASP A 42 2.97 29.05 3.39
N LEU A 43 2.50 27.81 3.59
CA LEU A 43 1.21 27.37 3.04
C LEU A 43 0.02 28.05 3.73
N ALA A 44 0.13 28.31 5.02
CA ALA A 44 -0.95 28.94 5.78
C ALA A 44 -1.19 30.39 5.35
N GLU A 45 -0.21 31.08 4.75
CA GLU A 45 -0.35 32.44 4.22
C GLU A 45 -1.37 32.53 3.07
N PHE A 46 -1.63 31.44 2.36
CA PHE A 46 -2.66 31.40 1.31
C PHE A 46 -4.08 31.31 1.85
N LYS A 47 -4.26 31.03 3.15
CA LYS A 47 -5.59 30.85 3.76
C LYS A 47 -6.40 32.15 3.65
N GLY A 48 -7.58 32.05 3.05
CA GLY A 48 -8.47 33.18 2.77
C GLY A 48 -8.18 33.92 1.46
N HIS A 49 -7.15 33.53 0.71
CA HIS A 49 -6.66 34.24 -0.47
C HIS A 49 -6.76 33.46 -1.79
N LEU A 50 -7.14 32.17 -1.78
CA LEU A 50 -7.19 31.37 -3.00
C LEU A 50 -8.16 31.91 -4.06
N GLY A 51 -9.15 32.70 -3.62
CA GLY A 51 -10.14 33.34 -4.48
C GLY A 51 -9.74 34.70 -5.04
N ASP A 52 -8.59 35.27 -4.66
CA ASP A 52 -8.20 36.62 -5.02
C ASP A 52 -7.89 36.72 -6.52
N SER A 53 -7.11 35.79 -7.06
CA SER A 53 -6.75 35.78 -8.48
C SER A 53 -6.39 34.36 -8.96
N PRO A 54 -6.42 34.09 -10.29
CA PRO A 54 -5.92 32.85 -10.86
C PRO A 54 -4.42 32.65 -10.61
N ASP A 55 -3.64 33.72 -10.49
CA ASP A 55 -2.20 33.63 -10.18
C ASP A 55 -1.97 33.22 -8.74
N THR A 56 -2.73 33.74 -7.77
CA THR A 56 -2.66 33.32 -6.36
C THR A 56 -3.01 31.84 -6.22
N LEU A 57 -4.04 31.37 -6.93
CA LEU A 57 -4.38 29.96 -6.93
C LEU A 57 -3.28 29.08 -7.57
N ALA A 58 -2.67 29.55 -8.65
CA ALA A 58 -1.54 28.87 -9.28
C ALA A 58 -0.31 28.80 -8.36
N ASP A 59 0.01 29.90 -7.66
CA ASP A 59 1.10 29.96 -6.68
C ASP A 59 0.89 28.95 -5.54
N TRP A 60 -0.36 28.79 -5.08
CA TRP A 60 -0.74 27.75 -4.12
C TRP A 60 -0.45 26.34 -4.65
N PHE A 61 -0.87 26.02 -5.89
CA PHE A 61 -0.62 24.71 -6.48
C PHE A 61 0.88 24.45 -6.65
N ASP A 62 1.64 25.43 -7.14
CA ASP A 62 3.09 25.32 -7.30
C ASP A 62 3.82 25.14 -5.95
N ALA A 63 3.39 25.84 -4.89
CA ALA A 63 3.96 25.69 -3.55
C ALA A 63 3.66 24.31 -2.96
N THR A 64 2.41 23.87 -3.05
CA THR A 64 2.00 22.56 -2.52
C THR A 64 2.61 21.41 -3.30
N GLU A 65 2.72 21.50 -4.62
CA GLU A 65 3.34 20.44 -5.44
C GLU A 65 4.82 20.24 -5.07
N ARG A 66 5.58 21.33 -4.95
CA ARG A 66 7.00 21.24 -4.52
C ARG A 66 7.15 20.55 -3.18
N LEU A 67 6.29 20.91 -2.21
CA LEU A 67 6.36 20.35 -0.87
C LEU A 67 5.90 18.88 -0.85
N GLN A 68 4.84 18.55 -1.59
CA GLN A 68 4.34 17.17 -1.71
C GLN A 68 5.34 16.25 -2.41
N ARG A 69 6.09 16.73 -3.41
CA ARG A 69 7.17 15.94 -4.04
C ARG A 69 8.26 15.60 -3.03
N LEU A 70 8.73 16.58 -2.25
CA LEU A 70 9.73 16.32 -1.20
C LEU A 70 9.18 15.38 -0.12
N PHE A 71 7.94 15.59 0.33
CA PHE A 71 7.28 14.72 1.31
C PHE A 71 7.05 13.31 0.75
N GLY A 72 6.75 13.19 -0.54
CA GLY A 72 6.66 11.90 -1.24
C GLY A 72 7.97 11.11 -1.16
N LYS A 73 9.11 11.74 -1.37
CA LYS A 73 10.44 11.10 -1.20
C LYS A 73 10.67 10.62 0.23
N LEU A 74 10.31 11.42 1.23
CA LEU A 74 10.36 11.04 2.65
C LEU A 74 9.53 9.78 2.92
N THR A 75 8.34 9.72 2.37
CA THR A 75 7.41 8.60 2.51
C THR A 75 7.93 7.33 1.82
N VAL A 76 8.46 7.44 0.60
CA VAL A 76 9.05 6.31 -0.14
C VAL A 76 10.22 5.72 0.64
N TYR A 77 11.18 6.54 1.06
CA TYR A 77 12.33 6.09 1.83
C TYR A 77 11.95 5.40 3.15
N SER A 78 10.99 5.99 3.89
CA SER A 78 10.46 5.40 5.13
C SER A 78 9.79 4.05 4.86
N THR A 79 8.99 3.95 3.80
CA THR A 79 8.31 2.71 3.40
C THR A 79 9.31 1.64 2.99
N MET A 80 10.32 1.98 2.21
CA MET A 80 11.40 1.07 1.82
C MET A 80 12.11 0.50 3.06
N SER A 81 12.51 1.38 3.98
CA SER A 81 13.23 0.97 5.20
C SER A 81 12.39 0.07 6.11
N TYR A 82 11.14 0.42 6.33
CA TYR A 82 10.22 -0.33 7.20
C TYR A 82 9.82 -1.69 6.60
N SER A 83 9.58 -1.74 5.29
CA SER A 83 9.02 -2.96 4.67
C SER A 83 10.00 -4.13 4.61
N VAL A 84 11.29 -3.87 4.62
CA VAL A 84 12.32 -4.92 4.55
C VAL A 84 12.68 -5.50 5.92
N ASP A 85 12.38 -4.77 7.00
CA ASP A 85 12.55 -5.24 8.38
C ASP A 85 11.67 -4.41 9.34
N VAL A 86 10.49 -4.94 9.65
CA VAL A 86 9.53 -4.29 10.56
C VAL A 86 9.99 -4.33 12.03
N THR A 87 11.06 -5.05 12.35
CA THR A 87 11.63 -5.12 13.70
C THR A 87 12.73 -4.07 13.93
N ASN A 88 13.19 -3.43 12.86
CA ASN A 88 14.21 -2.37 12.94
C ASN A 88 13.61 -1.10 13.55
N GLN A 89 14.03 -0.77 14.77
CA GLN A 89 13.47 0.36 15.54
C GLN A 89 13.70 1.72 14.86
N VAL A 90 14.79 1.90 14.13
CA VAL A 90 15.07 3.13 13.36
C VAL A 90 14.03 3.29 12.23
N GLY A 91 13.76 2.22 11.48
CA GLY A 91 12.76 2.22 10.42
C GLY A 91 11.33 2.46 10.95
N VAL A 92 11.01 1.86 12.11
CA VAL A 92 9.73 2.07 12.81
C VAL A 92 9.57 3.53 13.21
N ALA A 93 10.56 4.10 13.92
CA ALA A 93 10.53 5.50 14.37
C ALA A 93 10.44 6.49 13.19
N ARG A 94 11.16 6.23 12.10
CA ARG A 94 11.09 7.04 10.88
C ARG A 94 9.69 7.02 10.25
N THR A 95 9.08 5.85 10.17
CA THR A 95 7.71 5.72 9.65
C THR A 95 6.70 6.48 10.51
N ASP A 96 6.86 6.46 11.81
CA ASP A 96 5.99 7.18 12.73
C ASP A 96 6.16 8.72 12.58
N ARG A 97 7.40 9.20 12.51
CA ARG A 97 7.70 10.62 12.21
C ARG A 97 7.11 11.07 10.87
N THR A 98 7.20 10.21 9.83
CA THR A 98 6.59 10.48 8.51
C THR A 98 5.08 10.61 8.63
N ARG A 99 4.42 9.75 9.40
CA ARG A 99 2.97 9.79 9.62
C ARG A 99 2.53 11.05 10.34
N THR A 100 3.25 11.43 11.39
CA THR A 100 3.00 12.69 12.12
C THR A 100 3.15 13.90 11.20
N ALA A 101 4.20 13.94 10.39
CA ALA A 101 4.42 15.02 9.43
C ALA A 101 3.33 15.05 8.33
N ALA A 102 2.82 13.88 7.90
CA ALA A 102 1.68 13.81 6.97
C ALA A 102 0.43 14.48 7.54
N ALA A 103 0.13 14.24 8.83
CA ALA A 103 -0.99 14.86 9.51
C ALA A 103 -0.82 16.39 9.61
N GLN A 104 0.39 16.86 9.92
CA GLN A 104 0.70 18.30 9.97
C GLN A 104 0.58 18.98 8.61
N LEU A 105 1.13 18.37 7.55
CA LEU A 105 1.02 18.84 6.17
C LEU A 105 -0.46 18.89 5.72
N GLY A 106 -1.21 17.83 6.00
CA GLY A 106 -2.64 17.79 5.69
C GLY A 106 -3.43 18.87 6.43
N ALA A 107 -3.14 19.11 7.71
CA ALA A 107 -3.77 20.18 8.49
C ALA A 107 -3.46 21.57 7.91
N ALA A 108 -2.20 21.83 7.54
CA ALA A 108 -1.79 23.08 6.90
C ALA A 108 -2.49 23.36 5.56
N MET A 109 -2.94 22.31 4.87
CA MET A 109 -3.62 22.41 3.57
C MET A 109 -5.16 22.28 3.67
N SER A 110 -5.72 22.02 4.86
CA SER A 110 -7.13 21.63 5.05
C SER A 110 -8.14 22.70 4.60
N PHE A 111 -7.77 23.97 4.63
CA PHE A 111 -8.60 25.10 4.20
C PHE A 111 -8.84 25.14 2.67
N ALA A 112 -7.93 24.54 1.89
CA ALA A 112 -7.90 24.77 0.45
C ALA A 112 -9.13 24.22 -0.29
N LEU A 113 -9.60 23.01 0.06
CA LEU A 113 -10.79 22.45 -0.60
C LEU A 113 -12.05 23.28 -0.35
N PRO A 114 -12.39 23.68 0.90
CA PRO A 114 -13.51 24.58 1.16
C PRO A 114 -13.40 25.92 0.41
N GLU A 115 -12.20 26.53 0.38
CA GLU A 115 -12.02 27.81 -0.31
C GLU A 115 -12.16 27.67 -1.83
N MET A 116 -11.60 26.63 -2.45
CA MET A 116 -11.81 26.38 -3.88
C MET A 116 -13.30 26.17 -4.22
N ILE A 117 -14.05 25.48 -3.36
CA ILE A 117 -15.49 25.34 -3.52
C ILE A 117 -16.19 26.71 -3.41
N ALA A 118 -15.77 27.57 -2.48
CA ALA A 118 -16.33 28.90 -2.30
C ALA A 118 -16.04 29.85 -3.48
N ILE A 119 -14.94 29.67 -4.22
CA ILE A 119 -14.68 30.41 -5.48
C ILE A 119 -15.78 30.14 -6.50
N GLY A 120 -16.31 28.93 -6.53
CA GLY A 120 -17.33 28.44 -7.45
C GLY A 120 -16.77 27.86 -8.74
N PHE A 121 -17.32 26.72 -9.16
CA PHE A 121 -16.81 25.98 -10.30
C PHE A 121 -16.89 26.69 -11.67
N PRO A 122 -17.90 27.55 -11.95
CA PRO A 122 -17.87 28.34 -13.16
C PRO A 122 -16.63 29.25 -13.26
N ARG A 123 -16.25 29.92 -12.16
CA ARG A 123 -15.07 30.79 -12.11
C ARG A 123 -13.76 30.00 -12.19
N LEU A 124 -13.68 28.86 -11.51
CA LEU A 124 -12.53 27.97 -11.61
C LEU A 124 -12.30 27.45 -13.02
N ARG A 125 -13.38 27.07 -13.75
CA ARG A 125 -13.29 26.67 -15.17
C ARG A 125 -12.84 27.83 -16.07
N GLU A 126 -13.33 29.03 -15.82
CA GLU A 126 -12.85 30.22 -16.52
C GLU A 126 -11.34 30.44 -16.31
N TRP A 127 -10.87 30.30 -15.08
CA TRP A 127 -9.45 30.42 -14.76
C TRP A 127 -8.59 29.33 -15.40
N VAL A 128 -9.04 28.09 -15.41
CA VAL A 128 -8.39 26.97 -16.11
C VAL A 128 -8.27 27.27 -17.61
N ALA A 129 -9.31 27.82 -18.22
CA ALA A 129 -9.31 28.11 -19.66
C ALA A 129 -8.39 29.30 -20.02
N LYS A 130 -8.16 30.24 -19.11
CA LYS A 130 -7.40 31.47 -19.36
C LYS A 130 -5.96 31.44 -18.86
N SER A 131 -5.65 30.67 -17.83
CA SER A 131 -4.31 30.58 -17.22
C SER A 131 -3.58 29.31 -17.67
N PRO A 132 -2.48 29.43 -18.41
CA PRO A 132 -1.65 28.26 -18.78
C PRO A 132 -1.15 27.47 -17.56
N ARG A 133 -0.91 28.15 -16.43
CA ARG A 133 -0.47 27.51 -15.17
C ARG A 133 -1.54 26.61 -14.55
N LEU A 134 -2.81 26.90 -14.77
CA LEU A 134 -3.95 26.14 -14.23
C LEU A 134 -4.54 25.14 -15.25
N ALA A 135 -4.11 25.18 -16.52
CA ALA A 135 -4.74 24.42 -17.60
C ALA A 135 -4.81 22.90 -17.34
N HIS A 136 -3.82 22.34 -16.63
CA HIS A 136 -3.76 20.92 -16.29
C HIS A 136 -4.72 20.52 -15.14
N LEU A 137 -5.31 21.47 -14.42
CA LEU A 137 -6.15 21.22 -13.23
C LEU A 137 -7.63 21.02 -13.55
N GLY A 138 -8.05 21.05 -14.82
CA GLY A 138 -9.46 20.90 -15.19
C GLY A 138 -10.11 19.67 -14.58
N HIS A 139 -9.49 18.49 -14.74
CA HIS A 139 -9.98 17.25 -14.15
C HIS A 139 -9.99 17.27 -12.60
N TYR A 140 -9.03 17.93 -11.96
CA TYR A 140 -9.01 18.11 -10.52
C TYR A 140 -10.27 18.85 -10.03
N PHE A 141 -10.65 19.94 -10.67
CA PHE A 141 -11.85 20.71 -10.29
C PHE A 141 -13.14 19.97 -10.62
N ASP A 142 -13.20 19.19 -11.71
CA ASP A 142 -14.36 18.34 -11.99
C ASP A 142 -14.55 17.27 -10.91
N ARG A 143 -13.48 16.71 -10.41
CA ARG A 143 -13.53 15.78 -9.25
C ARG A 143 -13.99 16.48 -7.98
N LEU A 144 -13.45 17.66 -7.70
CA LEU A 144 -13.83 18.43 -6.51
C LEU A 144 -15.32 18.82 -6.54
N GLU A 145 -15.84 19.23 -7.69
CA GLU A 145 -17.27 19.53 -7.86
C GLU A 145 -18.16 18.33 -7.52
N ARG A 146 -17.77 17.13 -7.96
CA ARG A 146 -18.52 15.91 -7.63
C ARG A 146 -18.48 15.57 -6.14
N LEU A 147 -17.38 15.89 -5.46
CA LEU A 147 -17.18 15.57 -4.05
C LEU A 147 -17.56 16.71 -3.09
N GLN A 148 -17.97 17.88 -3.61
CA GLN A 148 -18.21 19.08 -2.80
C GLN A 148 -19.19 18.88 -1.64
N SER A 149 -20.22 18.03 -1.80
CA SER A 149 -21.19 17.72 -0.76
C SER A 149 -20.59 16.98 0.45
N HIS A 150 -19.38 16.42 0.29
CA HIS A 150 -18.66 15.66 1.29
C HIS A 150 -17.43 16.40 1.84
N VAL A 151 -17.15 17.59 1.33
CA VAL A 151 -16.16 18.52 1.89
C VAL A 151 -16.84 19.34 2.98
N ARG A 152 -16.20 19.45 4.12
CA ARG A 152 -16.73 20.14 5.31
C ARG A 152 -16.13 21.54 5.43
N SER A 153 -16.49 22.26 6.50
CA SER A 153 -15.87 23.57 6.77
C SER A 153 -14.36 23.42 7.06
N PRO A 154 -13.55 24.50 6.87
CA PRO A 154 -12.11 24.45 7.10
C PRO A 154 -11.73 23.88 8.46
N GLU A 155 -12.44 24.28 9.53
CA GLU A 155 -12.18 23.84 10.90
C GLU A 155 -12.47 22.32 11.05
N VAL A 156 -13.53 21.82 10.42
CA VAL A 156 -13.85 20.39 10.44
C VAL A 156 -12.85 19.59 9.63
N GLU A 157 -12.42 20.06 8.45
CA GLU A 157 -11.40 19.40 7.64
C GLU A 157 -10.05 19.33 8.39
N GLU A 158 -9.68 20.40 9.10
CA GLU A 158 -8.49 20.43 9.93
C GLU A 158 -8.56 19.36 11.03
N ILE A 159 -9.66 19.29 11.80
CA ILE A 159 -9.86 18.28 12.84
C ILE A 159 -9.83 16.87 12.25
N LEU A 160 -10.54 16.63 11.12
CA LEU A 160 -10.55 15.32 10.46
C LEU A 160 -9.16 14.88 9.99
N THR A 161 -8.32 15.83 9.63
CA THR A 161 -6.93 15.57 9.24
C THR A 161 -6.06 15.25 10.46
N GLN A 162 -6.18 16.03 11.54
CA GLN A 162 -5.41 15.84 12.78
C GLN A 162 -5.70 14.50 13.44
N VAL A 163 -6.94 14.02 13.44
CA VAL A 163 -7.32 12.72 14.04
C VAL A 163 -6.92 11.52 13.16
N SER A 164 -6.39 11.74 11.97
CA SER A 164 -6.01 10.63 11.06
C SER A 164 -4.91 9.75 11.65
N ASP A 165 -3.90 10.34 12.28
CA ASP A 165 -2.78 9.62 12.88
C ASP A 165 -3.19 8.80 14.11
N PRO A 166 -3.84 9.36 15.14
CA PRO A 166 -4.35 8.56 16.26
C PRO A 166 -5.25 7.40 15.82
N LEU A 167 -6.14 7.62 14.85
CA LEU A 167 -7.03 6.59 14.35
C LEU A 167 -6.32 5.51 13.51
N ALA A 168 -5.15 5.81 12.95
CA ALA A 168 -4.33 4.83 12.24
C ALA A 168 -3.56 3.90 13.18
N SER A 169 -3.31 4.31 14.42
CA SER A 169 -2.47 3.58 15.38
C SER A 169 -3.00 2.18 15.69
N ALA A 170 -4.32 2.02 15.85
CA ALA A 170 -4.93 0.72 16.10
C ALA A 170 -4.76 -0.28 14.93
N ILE A 171 -4.69 0.22 13.69
CA ILE A 171 -4.43 -0.59 12.49
C ILE A 171 -2.95 -0.96 12.42
N SER A 172 -2.07 -0.04 12.80
CA SER A 172 -0.63 -0.29 12.89
C SER A 172 -0.31 -1.40 13.88
N ALA A 173 -1.04 -1.50 15.00
CA ALA A 173 -0.90 -2.57 15.98
C ALA A 173 -1.07 -3.97 15.37
N HIS A 174 -2.04 -4.15 14.45
CA HIS A 174 -2.17 -5.42 13.72
C HIS A 174 -0.92 -5.74 12.89
N SER A 175 -0.34 -4.75 12.22
CA SER A 175 0.86 -4.96 11.40
C SER A 175 2.07 -5.40 12.24
N VAL A 176 2.27 -4.78 13.41
CA VAL A 176 3.33 -5.16 14.34
C VAL A 176 3.09 -6.58 14.87
N LEU A 177 1.87 -6.84 15.35
CA LEU A 177 1.49 -8.16 15.87
C LEU A 177 1.74 -9.28 14.84
N ALA A 178 1.25 -9.10 13.60
CA ALA A 178 1.32 -10.14 12.56
C ALA A 178 2.74 -10.34 11.99
N ASN A 179 3.55 -9.28 11.89
CA ASN A 179 4.83 -9.35 11.20
C ASN A 179 6.06 -9.37 12.14
N ALA A 180 5.91 -8.92 13.40
CA ALA A 180 7.02 -8.86 14.37
C ALA A 180 6.83 -9.83 15.55
N ASP A 181 5.67 -9.81 16.20
CA ASP A 181 5.48 -10.52 17.48
C ASP A 181 5.05 -11.97 17.27
N MET A 182 4.27 -12.24 16.22
CA MET A 182 3.73 -13.58 15.97
C MET A 182 4.84 -14.59 15.66
N LYS A 183 4.81 -15.71 16.36
CA LYS A 183 5.75 -16.82 16.17
C LYS A 183 5.01 -18.06 15.68
N PHE A 184 5.63 -18.77 14.78
CA PHE A 184 5.07 -19.97 14.18
C PHE A 184 5.95 -21.18 14.50
N PRO A 185 5.40 -22.27 15.06
CA PRO A 185 6.11 -23.55 15.08
C PRO A 185 6.53 -23.96 13.65
N PRO A 186 7.67 -24.63 13.47
CA PRO A 186 8.11 -25.08 12.17
C PRO A 186 7.14 -26.11 11.57
N ALA A 187 7.00 -26.11 10.25
CA ALA A 187 6.29 -27.18 9.54
C ALA A 187 7.14 -28.47 9.57
N VAL A 188 6.47 -29.61 9.69
CA VAL A 188 7.10 -30.92 9.78
C VAL A 188 6.70 -31.77 8.57
N GLY A 189 7.67 -32.22 7.81
CA GLY A 189 7.51 -33.10 6.65
C GLY A 189 8.35 -34.35 6.73
N VAL A 190 8.30 -35.16 5.68
CA VAL A 190 9.04 -36.43 5.59
C VAL A 190 10.56 -36.21 5.61
N GLU A 191 11.03 -35.14 4.97
CA GLU A 191 12.49 -34.85 4.87
C GLU A 191 13.03 -33.98 6.01
N GLY A 192 12.18 -33.53 6.96
CA GLY A 192 12.57 -32.70 8.08
C GLY A 192 11.60 -31.55 8.36
N THR A 193 12.14 -30.46 8.89
CA THR A 193 11.34 -29.28 9.29
C THR A 193 11.66 -28.07 8.42
N GLU A 194 10.63 -27.23 8.18
CA GLU A 194 10.75 -25.97 7.44
C GLU A 194 10.23 -24.80 8.28
N GLU A 195 10.88 -23.65 8.20
CA GLU A 195 10.49 -22.44 8.92
C GLU A 195 9.18 -21.89 8.36
N VAL A 196 8.16 -21.73 9.23
CA VAL A 196 6.90 -21.05 8.91
C VAL A 196 7.02 -19.58 9.29
N ALA A 197 6.73 -18.72 8.33
CA ALA A 197 6.70 -17.28 8.49
C ALA A 197 5.70 -16.65 7.51
N GLN A 198 5.40 -15.36 7.68
CA GLN A 198 4.56 -14.62 6.73
C GLN A 198 5.08 -14.74 5.28
N GLY A 199 6.39 -14.68 5.07
CA GLY A 199 7.01 -14.76 3.75
C GLY A 199 7.15 -16.18 3.19
N THR A 200 7.03 -17.24 3.99
CA THR A 200 7.26 -18.64 3.56
C THR A 200 5.98 -19.45 3.40
N ILE A 201 4.91 -19.09 4.10
CA ILE A 201 3.66 -19.88 4.09
C ILE A 201 3.12 -20.13 2.68
N GLY A 202 3.20 -19.14 1.78
CA GLY A 202 2.76 -19.30 0.39
C GLY A 202 3.48 -20.42 -0.35
N ALA A 203 4.81 -20.54 -0.18
CA ALA A 203 5.64 -21.57 -0.77
C ALA A 203 5.39 -22.94 -0.10
N LEU A 204 5.27 -22.98 1.23
CA LEU A 204 5.01 -24.20 1.97
C LEU A 204 3.68 -24.87 1.58
N LEU A 205 2.64 -24.06 1.32
CA LEU A 205 1.34 -24.57 0.85
C LEU A 205 1.37 -25.10 -0.60
N THR A 206 2.44 -24.83 -1.35
CA THR A 206 2.70 -25.44 -2.67
C THR A 206 3.68 -26.62 -2.62
N SER A 207 4.08 -27.08 -1.44
CA SER A 207 4.94 -28.25 -1.30
C SER A 207 4.26 -29.51 -1.88
N PRO A 208 4.99 -30.41 -2.55
CA PRO A 208 4.46 -31.72 -2.92
C PRO A 208 4.21 -32.60 -1.70
N ASP A 209 4.97 -32.42 -0.60
CA ASP A 209 4.79 -33.15 0.65
C ASP A 209 3.48 -32.71 1.36
N PRO A 210 2.47 -33.61 1.47
CA PRO A 210 1.20 -33.29 2.15
C PRO A 210 1.39 -32.96 3.63
N SER A 211 2.43 -33.52 4.29
CA SER A 211 2.72 -33.27 5.69
C SER A 211 3.22 -31.86 5.91
N ILE A 212 4.11 -31.37 5.04
CA ILE A 212 4.55 -29.97 5.06
C ILE A 212 3.36 -29.03 4.86
N ARG A 213 2.50 -29.27 3.85
CA ARG A 213 1.32 -28.41 3.62
C ARG A 213 0.40 -28.35 4.82
N ARG A 214 0.09 -29.52 5.40
CA ARG A 214 -0.79 -29.61 6.57
C ARG A 214 -0.20 -28.92 7.79
N THR A 215 1.01 -29.28 8.19
CA THR A 215 1.63 -28.74 9.41
C THR A 215 1.96 -27.27 9.29
N ALA A 216 2.33 -26.76 8.10
CA ALA A 216 2.49 -25.34 7.85
C ALA A 216 1.16 -24.58 7.99
N TYR A 217 0.08 -25.12 7.42
CA TYR A 217 -1.25 -24.51 7.53
C TYR A 217 -1.75 -24.49 8.98
N GLU A 218 -1.63 -25.59 9.69
CA GLU A 218 -2.03 -25.72 11.10
C GLU A 218 -1.22 -24.72 11.96
N SER A 219 0.11 -24.74 11.85
CA SER A 219 0.98 -23.79 12.55
C SER A 219 0.59 -22.33 12.30
N TYR A 220 0.37 -21.98 11.04
CA TYR A 220 0.02 -20.62 10.65
C TYR A 220 -1.38 -20.21 11.17
N ALA A 221 -2.37 -21.11 11.04
CA ALA A 221 -3.74 -20.84 11.48
C ALA A 221 -3.84 -20.77 13.02
N ASP A 222 -3.20 -21.69 13.73
CA ASP A 222 -3.24 -21.74 15.20
C ASP A 222 -2.57 -20.52 15.84
N ALA A 223 -1.46 -20.04 15.27
CA ALA A 223 -0.82 -18.80 15.73
C ALA A 223 -1.75 -17.58 15.57
N HIS A 224 -2.51 -17.50 14.48
CA HIS A 224 -3.51 -16.44 14.29
C HIS A 224 -4.70 -16.61 15.26
N LEU A 225 -5.20 -17.83 15.44
CA LEU A 225 -6.29 -18.12 16.36
C LEU A 225 -5.93 -17.80 17.82
N ALA A 226 -4.69 -18.04 18.23
CA ALA A 226 -4.21 -17.68 19.56
C ALA A 226 -4.31 -16.16 19.83
N LEU A 227 -4.28 -15.34 18.81
CA LEU A 227 -4.33 -13.87 18.88
C LEU A 227 -5.65 -13.28 18.34
N GLN A 228 -6.68 -14.12 18.12
CA GLN A 228 -7.92 -13.73 17.46
C GLN A 228 -8.61 -12.52 18.09
N ASN A 229 -8.61 -12.42 19.42
CA ASN A 229 -9.29 -11.33 20.15
C ASN A 229 -8.59 -9.96 19.88
N THR A 230 -7.27 -9.95 19.86
CA THR A 230 -6.49 -8.73 19.57
C THR A 230 -6.67 -8.34 18.09
N MET A 231 -6.63 -9.30 17.19
CA MET A 231 -6.87 -9.06 15.76
C MET A 231 -8.29 -8.56 15.49
N ALA A 232 -9.29 -9.16 16.14
CA ALA A 232 -10.68 -8.71 16.03
C ALA A 232 -10.87 -7.28 16.56
N THR A 233 -10.18 -6.92 17.65
CA THR A 233 -10.21 -5.58 18.21
C THR A 233 -9.58 -4.56 17.24
N SER A 234 -8.45 -4.89 16.62
CA SER A 234 -7.81 -4.04 15.61
C SER A 234 -8.68 -3.86 14.37
N LEU A 235 -9.33 -4.93 13.90
CA LEU A 235 -10.28 -4.85 12.78
C LEU A 235 -11.48 -3.97 13.14
N ALA A 236 -12.05 -4.14 14.33
CA ALA A 236 -13.18 -3.33 14.80
C ALA A 236 -12.81 -1.84 14.91
N ALA A 237 -11.59 -1.52 15.32
CA ALA A 237 -11.09 -0.14 15.35
C ALA A 237 -11.01 0.46 13.93
N GLY A 238 -10.53 -0.29 12.94
CA GLY A 238 -10.54 0.11 11.53
C GLY A 238 -11.95 0.39 11.00
N ILE A 239 -12.89 -0.51 11.28
CA ILE A 239 -14.31 -0.32 10.89
C ILE A 239 -14.90 0.93 11.55
N LYS A 240 -14.65 1.14 12.84
CA LYS A 240 -15.13 2.34 13.57
C LYS A 240 -14.56 3.62 12.98
N ARG A 241 -13.28 3.63 12.58
CA ARG A 241 -12.65 4.75 11.87
C ARG A 241 -13.37 5.05 10.56
N ASP A 242 -13.61 4.04 9.74
CA ASP A 242 -14.24 4.21 8.43
C ASP A 242 -15.70 4.69 8.57
N VAL A 243 -16.43 4.19 9.58
CA VAL A 243 -17.78 4.68 9.92
C VAL A 243 -17.73 6.12 10.42
N PHE A 244 -16.74 6.49 11.24
CA PHE A 244 -16.57 7.85 11.70
C PHE A 244 -16.36 8.82 10.53
N TYR A 245 -15.42 8.54 9.62
CA TYR A 245 -15.18 9.39 8.45
C TYR A 245 -16.39 9.48 7.52
N ALA A 246 -17.06 8.37 7.27
CA ALA A 246 -18.26 8.36 6.43
C ALA A 246 -19.36 9.27 7.02
N ARG A 247 -19.59 9.19 8.33
CA ARG A 247 -20.59 10.04 9.01
C ARG A 247 -20.16 11.50 9.07
N ALA A 248 -18.92 11.78 9.43
CA ALA A 248 -18.41 13.15 9.52
C ALA A 248 -18.50 13.87 8.18
N ARG A 249 -18.29 13.16 7.06
CA ARG A 249 -18.37 13.69 5.70
C ARG A 249 -19.77 13.58 5.08
N GLY A 250 -20.77 13.10 5.80
CA GLY A 250 -22.15 13.03 5.32
C GLY A 250 -22.43 11.96 4.28
N TYR A 251 -21.60 10.91 4.19
CA TYR A 251 -21.91 9.77 3.33
C TYR A 251 -23.01 8.89 3.93
N ALA A 252 -23.86 8.31 3.09
CA ALA A 252 -24.91 7.41 3.52
C ALA A 252 -24.39 6.08 4.11
N SER A 253 -23.19 5.67 3.74
CA SER A 253 -22.52 4.45 4.27
C SER A 253 -21.02 4.51 4.05
N SER A 254 -20.25 3.69 4.77
CA SER A 254 -18.81 3.50 4.56
C SER A 254 -18.51 2.93 3.16
N LEU A 255 -19.40 2.10 2.60
CA LEU A 255 -19.27 1.59 1.23
C LEU A 255 -19.33 2.76 0.22
N ARG A 256 -20.29 3.67 0.35
CA ARG A 256 -20.37 4.85 -0.51
C ARG A 256 -19.14 5.74 -0.32
N ALA A 257 -18.72 6.00 0.90
CA ALA A 257 -17.52 6.79 1.18
C ALA A 257 -16.26 6.23 0.50
N ALA A 258 -16.13 4.90 0.44
CA ALA A 258 -15.00 4.26 -0.22
C ALA A 258 -15.09 4.33 -1.77
N LEU A 259 -16.26 4.14 -2.34
CA LEU A 259 -16.44 4.02 -3.79
C LEU A 259 -16.58 5.36 -4.51
N GLU A 260 -17.26 6.35 -3.90
CA GLU A 260 -17.56 7.65 -4.53
C GLU A 260 -16.28 8.47 -4.77
N GLN A 261 -15.22 8.28 -4.01
CA GLN A 261 -13.91 8.91 -4.28
C GLN A 261 -13.30 8.51 -5.62
N ALA A 262 -13.60 7.31 -6.09
CA ALA A 262 -13.21 6.79 -7.40
C ALA A 262 -14.36 6.81 -8.42
N PHE A 263 -15.49 7.42 -8.06
CA PHE A 263 -16.72 7.51 -8.89
C PHE A 263 -17.27 6.14 -9.30
N ILE A 264 -17.11 5.13 -8.44
CA ILE A 264 -17.62 3.78 -8.66
C ILE A 264 -19.03 3.70 -8.07
N PRO A 265 -20.09 3.43 -8.87
CA PRO A 265 -21.42 3.19 -8.34
C PRO A 265 -21.44 1.94 -7.43
N PRO A 266 -22.19 1.97 -6.30
CA PRO A 266 -22.32 0.79 -5.42
C PRO A 266 -22.80 -0.47 -6.12
N GLU A 267 -23.56 -0.32 -7.20
CA GLU A 267 -24.05 -1.41 -8.03
C GLU A 267 -22.92 -2.24 -8.63
N VAL A 268 -21.78 -1.62 -8.95
CA VAL A 268 -20.57 -2.33 -9.44
C VAL A 268 -20.06 -3.30 -8.38
N PHE A 269 -19.97 -2.87 -7.12
CA PHE A 269 -19.58 -3.72 -6.01
C PHE A 269 -20.54 -4.90 -5.83
N HIS A 270 -21.83 -4.64 -5.82
CA HIS A 270 -22.84 -5.69 -5.70
C HIS A 270 -22.84 -6.64 -6.89
N ASN A 271 -22.64 -6.12 -8.11
CA ASN A 271 -22.57 -6.93 -9.32
C ASN A 271 -21.35 -7.87 -9.30
N ILE A 272 -20.19 -7.43 -8.81
CA ILE A 272 -19.00 -8.30 -8.65
C ILE A 272 -19.36 -9.50 -7.75
N ILE A 273 -20.02 -9.25 -6.61
CA ILE A 273 -20.45 -10.32 -5.69
C ILE A 273 -21.44 -11.27 -6.38
N GLN A 274 -22.42 -10.74 -7.10
CA GLN A 274 -23.42 -11.54 -7.82
C GLN A 274 -22.77 -12.37 -8.93
N ALA A 275 -21.90 -11.76 -9.75
CA ALA A 275 -21.17 -12.46 -10.80
C ALA A 275 -20.30 -13.58 -10.25
N PHE A 276 -19.59 -13.34 -9.15
CA PHE A 276 -18.80 -14.38 -8.48
C PHE A 276 -19.69 -15.54 -7.99
N ARG A 277 -20.79 -15.22 -7.31
CA ARG A 277 -21.75 -16.22 -6.80
C ARG A 277 -22.38 -17.05 -7.93
N ALA A 278 -22.74 -16.41 -9.03
CA ALA A 278 -23.32 -17.08 -10.20
C ALA A 278 -22.31 -18.08 -10.84
N ASN A 279 -21.00 -17.85 -10.66
CA ASN A 279 -19.94 -18.68 -11.23
C ASN A 279 -19.32 -19.67 -10.23
N LEU A 280 -19.83 -19.80 -9.00
CA LEU A 280 -19.34 -20.75 -8.00
C LEU A 280 -19.34 -22.19 -8.50
N GLY A 281 -20.26 -22.57 -9.40
CA GLY A 281 -20.29 -23.89 -10.02
C GLY A 281 -18.97 -24.24 -10.74
N THR A 282 -18.31 -23.26 -11.38
CA THR A 282 -17.01 -23.43 -12.01
C THR A 282 -15.90 -23.69 -10.99
N TRP A 283 -15.89 -22.94 -9.88
CA TRP A 283 -14.97 -23.17 -8.76
C TRP A 283 -15.17 -24.56 -8.13
N HIS A 284 -16.43 -24.98 -7.90
CA HIS A 284 -16.71 -26.31 -7.37
C HIS A 284 -16.26 -27.44 -8.31
N ARG A 285 -16.35 -27.24 -9.63
CA ARG A 285 -15.80 -28.19 -10.62
C ARG A 285 -14.28 -28.26 -10.53
N TYR A 286 -13.61 -27.12 -10.42
CA TYR A 286 -12.16 -27.03 -10.29
C TYR A 286 -11.68 -27.74 -9.02
N TRP A 287 -12.32 -27.52 -7.87
CA TRP A 287 -11.96 -28.16 -6.61
C TRP A 287 -12.20 -29.68 -6.65
N ARG A 288 -13.28 -30.14 -7.29
CA ARG A 288 -13.50 -31.57 -7.51
C ARG A 288 -12.42 -32.22 -8.38
N LEU A 289 -12.03 -31.53 -9.48
CA LEU A 289 -10.94 -31.99 -10.33
C LEU A 289 -9.63 -32.10 -9.55
N ARG A 290 -9.27 -31.04 -8.79
CA ARG A 290 -8.07 -31.07 -7.95
C ARG A 290 -8.09 -32.24 -6.96
N ARG A 291 -9.20 -32.44 -6.26
CA ARG A 291 -9.36 -33.55 -5.34
C ARG A 291 -9.10 -34.89 -6.01
N GLN A 292 -9.66 -35.12 -7.19
CA GLN A 292 -9.49 -36.34 -7.97
C GLN A 292 -8.05 -36.53 -8.44
N THR A 293 -7.45 -35.50 -9.01
CA THR A 293 -6.06 -35.54 -9.52
C THR A 293 -5.06 -35.81 -8.39
N LEU A 294 -5.30 -35.26 -7.20
CA LEU A 294 -4.46 -35.49 -6.03
C LEU A 294 -4.72 -36.81 -5.30
N GLY A 295 -5.74 -37.61 -5.72
CA GLY A 295 -6.10 -38.86 -5.10
C GLY A 295 -6.65 -38.74 -3.67
N LEU A 296 -7.28 -37.59 -3.34
CA LEU A 296 -7.76 -37.30 -1.99
C LEU A 296 -9.24 -37.66 -1.82
N ASP A 297 -9.60 -38.22 -0.66
CA ASP A 297 -11.00 -38.43 -0.28
C ASP A 297 -11.69 -37.08 0.00
N VAL A 298 -10.97 -36.17 0.65
CA VAL A 298 -11.43 -34.82 0.98
C VAL A 298 -10.34 -33.81 0.66
N LEU A 299 -10.65 -32.81 -0.15
CA LEU A 299 -9.77 -31.65 -0.39
C LEU A 299 -9.87 -30.68 0.79
N LYS A 300 -8.82 -30.59 1.59
CA LYS A 300 -8.73 -29.66 2.72
C LYS A 300 -8.13 -28.32 2.29
N ALA A 301 -8.24 -27.31 3.15
CA ALA A 301 -7.75 -25.95 2.86
C ALA A 301 -6.24 -25.95 2.48
N HIS A 302 -5.41 -26.73 3.15
CA HIS A 302 -3.98 -26.84 2.87
C HIS A 302 -3.65 -27.57 1.55
N ASP A 303 -4.61 -28.26 0.93
CA ASP A 303 -4.41 -28.96 -0.35
C ASP A 303 -4.81 -28.12 -1.56
N THR A 304 -5.45 -26.97 -1.33
CA THR A 304 -5.96 -26.12 -2.43
C THR A 304 -4.88 -25.55 -3.32
N ARG A 305 -3.63 -25.51 -2.86
CA ARG A 305 -2.44 -25.06 -3.60
C ARG A 305 -1.45 -26.17 -3.92
N ALA A 306 -1.76 -27.42 -3.55
CA ALA A 306 -0.90 -28.56 -3.86
C ALA A 306 -0.59 -28.64 -5.36
N PRO A 307 0.65 -28.94 -5.78
CA PRO A 307 0.98 -29.11 -7.20
C PRO A 307 0.19 -30.29 -7.78
N LEU A 308 -0.35 -30.13 -8.99
CA LEU A 308 -1.05 -31.20 -9.72
C LEU A 308 -0.11 -32.06 -10.57
N GLN A 309 1.15 -31.64 -10.70
CA GLN A 309 2.21 -32.30 -11.46
C GLN A 309 3.52 -32.17 -10.70
N ASP A 310 4.44 -33.09 -10.90
CA ASP A 310 5.78 -33.07 -10.29
C ASP A 310 6.70 -32.00 -10.91
N PHE A 311 6.16 -31.14 -11.78
CA PHE A 311 6.90 -30.07 -12.42
C PHE A 311 7.00 -28.87 -11.46
N ARG A 312 8.23 -28.52 -11.08
CA ARG A 312 8.56 -27.28 -10.36
C ARG A 312 9.30 -26.35 -11.30
N LEU A 313 8.61 -25.30 -11.75
CA LEU A 313 9.26 -24.23 -12.46
C LEU A 313 10.06 -23.40 -11.45
N GLN A 314 11.39 -23.41 -11.60
CA GLN A 314 12.29 -22.50 -10.90
C GLN A 314 12.80 -21.47 -11.89
N VAL A 315 12.42 -20.22 -11.67
CA VAL A 315 12.81 -19.10 -12.55
C VAL A 315 13.75 -18.20 -11.77
N PRO A 316 15.05 -18.14 -12.11
CA PRO A 316 15.94 -17.13 -11.56
C PRO A 316 15.41 -15.71 -11.80
N TYR A 317 15.73 -14.79 -10.90
CA TYR A 317 15.21 -13.42 -10.97
C TYR A 317 15.53 -12.74 -12.31
N GLU A 318 16.74 -12.87 -12.78
CA GLU A 318 17.19 -12.31 -14.05
C GLU A 318 16.38 -12.86 -15.23
N GLN A 319 16.10 -14.15 -15.22
CA GLN A 319 15.25 -14.77 -16.25
C GLN A 319 13.81 -14.28 -16.16
N ALA A 320 13.28 -14.06 -14.95
CA ALA A 320 11.96 -13.50 -14.76
C ALA A 320 11.88 -12.07 -15.32
N VAL A 321 12.90 -11.24 -15.11
CA VAL A 321 12.99 -9.89 -15.68
C VAL A 321 12.99 -9.95 -17.23
N GLU A 322 13.73 -10.88 -17.83
CA GLU A 322 13.73 -11.05 -19.29
C GLU A 322 12.36 -11.48 -19.84
N TRP A 323 11.64 -12.34 -19.14
CA TRP A 323 10.29 -12.72 -19.54
C TRP A 323 9.30 -11.55 -19.43
N VAL A 324 9.41 -10.76 -18.35
CA VAL A 324 8.61 -9.54 -18.22
C VAL A 324 8.95 -8.55 -19.33
N ALA A 325 10.24 -8.32 -19.61
CA ALA A 325 10.72 -7.44 -20.67
C ALA A 325 10.19 -7.87 -22.05
N ALA A 326 10.19 -9.16 -22.35
CA ALA A 326 9.60 -9.71 -23.58
C ALA A 326 8.07 -9.50 -23.63
N GLY A 327 7.38 -9.69 -22.48
CA GLY A 327 5.93 -9.50 -22.39
C GLY A 327 5.48 -8.04 -22.59
N VAL A 328 6.30 -7.08 -22.19
CA VAL A 328 6.00 -5.63 -22.35
C VAL A 328 6.66 -5.01 -23.58
N ALA A 329 7.25 -5.81 -24.48
CA ALA A 329 7.86 -5.34 -25.73
C ALA A 329 6.94 -4.44 -26.60
N PRO A 330 5.60 -4.64 -26.65
CA PRO A 330 4.69 -3.74 -27.36
C PRO A 330 4.68 -2.29 -26.85
N LEU A 331 5.18 -2.03 -25.63
CA LEU A 331 5.29 -0.67 -25.08
C LEU A 331 6.50 0.12 -25.63
N GLY A 332 7.34 -0.53 -26.44
CA GLY A 332 8.49 0.08 -27.12
C GLY A 332 9.83 -0.18 -26.45
N GLU A 333 10.90 -0.01 -27.24
CA GLU A 333 12.28 -0.34 -26.83
C GLU A 333 12.78 0.48 -25.64
N GLU A 334 12.38 1.75 -25.55
CA GLU A 334 12.77 2.62 -24.45
C GLU A 334 12.19 2.14 -23.11
N TYR A 335 10.91 1.74 -23.12
CA TYR A 335 10.26 1.18 -21.94
C TYR A 335 10.96 -0.10 -21.47
N VAL A 336 11.22 -1.02 -22.41
CA VAL A 336 11.90 -2.29 -22.12
C VAL A 336 13.31 -2.06 -21.57
N ARG A 337 14.07 -1.14 -22.18
CA ARG A 337 15.42 -0.78 -21.72
C ARG A 337 15.37 -0.19 -20.28
N THR A 338 14.44 0.71 -20.02
CA THR A 338 14.26 1.33 -18.70
C THR A 338 13.88 0.29 -17.63
N LEU A 339 12.97 -0.64 -17.97
CA LEU A 339 12.59 -1.74 -17.09
C LEU A 339 13.80 -2.62 -16.71
N ARG A 340 14.58 -3.06 -17.72
CA ARG A 340 15.77 -3.88 -17.48
C ARG A 340 16.80 -3.15 -16.61
N LYS A 341 17.10 -1.90 -16.94
CA LYS A 341 18.03 -1.06 -16.18
C LYS A 341 17.59 -0.90 -14.74
N GLY A 342 16.31 -0.58 -14.53
CA GLY A 342 15.73 -0.42 -13.19
C GLY A 342 15.78 -1.70 -12.36
N ALA A 343 15.36 -2.81 -12.93
CA ALA A 343 15.28 -4.09 -12.23
C ALA A 343 16.65 -4.72 -11.95
N LEU A 344 17.61 -4.67 -12.92
CA LEU A 344 18.86 -5.41 -12.82
C LEU A 344 20.07 -4.56 -12.38
N GLU A 345 20.09 -3.26 -12.70
CA GLU A 345 21.23 -2.39 -12.45
C GLU A 345 20.94 -1.39 -11.32
N GLN A 346 19.79 -0.73 -11.36
CA GLN A 346 19.42 0.33 -10.39
C GLN A 346 18.70 -0.19 -9.15
N ARG A 347 18.51 -1.51 -9.04
CA ARG A 347 17.96 -2.17 -7.85
C ARG A 347 16.61 -1.59 -7.40
N TRP A 348 15.66 -1.45 -8.34
CA TRP A 348 14.30 -0.98 -8.03
C TRP A 348 13.47 -2.01 -7.27
N VAL A 349 13.93 -3.25 -7.19
CA VAL A 349 13.17 -4.37 -6.64
C VAL A 349 13.88 -4.99 -5.43
N ASP A 350 13.14 -5.21 -4.35
CA ASP A 350 13.57 -6.02 -3.22
C ASP A 350 13.00 -7.43 -3.37
N VAL A 351 13.84 -8.38 -3.79
CA VAL A 351 13.41 -9.62 -4.44
C VAL A 351 13.02 -10.71 -3.44
N TYR A 352 13.94 -11.09 -2.55
CA TYR A 352 13.79 -12.30 -1.74
C TYR A 352 13.24 -12.02 -0.33
N PRO A 353 12.58 -13.03 0.30
CA PRO A 353 12.20 -12.92 1.69
C PRO A 353 13.42 -12.94 2.62
N ASN A 354 13.31 -12.22 3.74
CA ASN A 354 14.27 -12.24 4.85
C ASN A 354 13.49 -12.15 6.18
N LYS A 355 14.17 -12.38 7.31
CA LYS A 355 13.59 -12.20 8.64
C LYS A 355 13.09 -10.77 8.80
N GLY A 356 11.90 -10.60 9.35
CA GLY A 356 11.29 -9.29 9.57
C GLY A 356 10.73 -8.60 8.32
N LYS A 357 10.90 -9.15 7.12
CA LYS A 357 10.32 -8.55 5.90
C LYS A 357 8.80 -8.68 5.91
N ARG A 358 8.12 -7.55 5.65
CA ARG A 358 6.66 -7.49 5.57
C ARG A 358 6.14 -8.40 4.46
N MET A 359 5.06 -9.13 4.75
CA MET A 359 4.36 -9.94 3.75
C MET A 359 3.67 -9.06 2.71
N GLY A 360 3.60 -9.57 1.49
CA GLY A 360 2.92 -8.95 0.36
C GLY A 360 3.88 -8.34 -0.65
N ALA A 361 3.32 -7.68 -1.64
CA ALA A 361 4.04 -6.93 -2.65
C ALA A 361 3.35 -5.57 -2.84
N PHE A 362 4.13 -4.54 -3.09
CA PHE A 362 3.64 -3.22 -3.46
C PHE A 362 4.61 -2.56 -4.44
N SER A 363 4.09 -1.63 -5.20
CA SER A 363 4.88 -0.71 -6.01
C SER A 363 4.65 0.70 -5.47
N THR A 364 5.71 1.45 -5.32
CA THR A 364 5.66 2.84 -4.86
C THR A 364 6.73 3.65 -5.60
N GLY A 365 6.49 4.94 -5.70
CA GLY A 365 7.42 5.90 -6.28
C GLY A 365 6.81 7.29 -6.21
N VAL A 366 7.65 8.29 -6.41
CA VAL A 366 7.24 9.67 -6.61
C VAL A 366 8.01 10.24 -7.79
N PRO A 367 7.56 11.32 -8.40
CA PRO A 367 8.36 12.01 -9.41
C PRO A 367 9.79 12.25 -8.91
N ASP A 368 10.77 12.04 -9.77
CA ASP A 368 12.20 12.22 -9.49
C ASP A 368 12.83 11.19 -8.51
N THR A 369 12.22 9.99 -8.39
CA THR A 369 12.83 8.83 -7.69
C THR A 369 12.98 7.63 -8.60
#